data_5ac5516119a98f0c3fa4c01e52d9cb03
#
_entry.id   5ac5516119a98f0c3fa4c01e52d9cb03
#
_cell.length_a   1.000
_cell.length_b   1.000
_cell.length_c   1.000
_cell.angle_alpha   90.00
_cell.angle_beta   90.00
_cell.angle_gamma   90.00
#
_symmetry.space_group_name_H-M   'P 1'
#
loop_
_entity.id
_entity.type
_entity.pdbx_description
1 polymer ?
#
loop_
_entity_poly.entity_id
_entity_poly.type
_entity_poly.pdbx_seq_one_letter_code
_entity_poly.pdbx_strand_id
1 'polypeptide(L)'
;GGKGRMKAGDVQWMKTGSGIIHSEMPAMSDGKLQGFQLWINMPAKLKMSKPEYIYIDSKEMQIHKDLDKTVKTIAGKFEKAEGPIKGHNVEPIYFDIELNKDKGFVFDLPITHNSLIYLVNGEIQIGEKKHERISNSNLILLSKGENLKVKCISNSKFLLISGKPINE
;
A
#
# COMPACT_ATOMS: atom_id res chain seq x y z
N GLY A 1 -1.82 20.20 -20.83
CA GLY A 1 -1.61 19.11 -19.89
C GLY A 1 -2.67 18.04 -20.04
N GLY A 2 -2.33 16.81 -19.66
CA GLY A 2 -3.29 15.70 -19.67
C GLY A 2 -4.36 15.89 -18.58
N LYS A 3 -5.55 15.32 -18.80
CA LYS A 3 -6.62 15.23 -17.81
C LYS A 3 -6.98 13.76 -17.65
N GLY A 4 -7.23 13.33 -16.41
CA GLY A 4 -7.70 11.98 -16.09
C GLY A 4 -8.81 12.04 -15.05
N ARG A 5 -9.62 11.01 -15.00
CA ARG A 5 -10.65 10.84 -13.95
C ARG A 5 -10.38 9.54 -13.22
N MET A 6 -10.22 9.62 -11.90
CA MET A 6 -10.11 8.46 -11.03
C MET A 6 -11.49 8.01 -10.56
N LYS A 7 -11.65 6.70 -10.44
CA LYS A 7 -12.81 6.05 -9.84
C LYS A 7 -12.39 5.36 -8.55
N ALA A 8 -13.36 4.88 -7.80
CA ALA A 8 -13.08 4.10 -6.59
C ALA A 8 -12.20 2.88 -6.92
N GLY A 9 -11.13 2.74 -6.17
CA GLY A 9 -10.17 1.65 -6.32
C GLY A 9 -9.07 1.85 -7.35
N ASP A 10 -9.10 2.92 -8.14
CA ASP A 10 -8.02 3.28 -9.07
C ASP A 10 -6.79 3.78 -8.33
N VAL A 11 -5.65 3.72 -9.01
CA VAL A 11 -4.37 4.23 -8.49
C VAL A 11 -3.73 5.16 -9.51
N GLN A 12 -3.21 6.28 -9.03
CA GLN A 12 -2.27 7.14 -9.75
C GLN A 12 -0.88 6.96 -9.17
N TRP A 13 0.10 6.74 -10.03
CA TRP A 13 1.49 6.67 -9.65
C TRP A 13 2.28 7.71 -10.41
N MET A 14 2.89 8.65 -9.68
CA MET A 14 3.64 9.74 -10.26
C MET A 14 5.11 9.66 -9.84
N LYS A 15 5.99 9.49 -10.80
CA LYS A 15 7.41 9.73 -10.64
C LYS A 15 7.66 11.19 -11.00
N THR A 16 7.79 12.02 -9.98
CA THR A 16 7.84 13.48 -10.18
C THR A 16 9.11 13.96 -10.87
N GLY A 17 10.23 13.28 -10.66
CA GLY A 17 11.51 13.61 -11.30
C GLY A 17 11.88 15.08 -11.14
N SER A 18 12.15 15.77 -12.24
CA SER A 18 12.48 17.19 -12.25
C SER A 18 11.32 18.14 -11.92
N GLY A 19 10.13 17.59 -11.66
CA GLY A 19 8.95 18.32 -11.20
C GLY A 19 7.72 18.09 -12.06
N ILE A 20 6.55 18.09 -11.42
CA ILE A 20 5.22 18.00 -12.04
C ILE A 20 4.34 19.08 -11.43
N ILE A 21 3.66 19.86 -12.27
CA ILE A 21 2.58 20.75 -11.86
C ILE A 21 1.27 19.99 -12.12
N HIS A 22 0.49 19.75 -11.07
CA HIS A 22 -0.79 19.06 -11.17
C HIS A 22 -1.82 19.63 -10.20
N SER A 23 -3.07 19.29 -10.43
CA SER A 23 -4.18 19.57 -9.52
C SER A 23 -5.08 18.35 -9.40
N GLU A 24 -5.62 18.15 -8.22
CA GLU A 24 -6.57 17.08 -7.91
C GLU A 24 -7.87 17.74 -7.44
N MET A 25 -8.96 17.48 -8.16
CA MET A 25 -10.28 18.05 -7.87
C MET A 25 -11.29 16.94 -7.59
N PRO A 26 -11.96 16.94 -6.44
CA PRO A 26 -13.07 16.04 -6.21
C PRO A 26 -14.12 16.19 -7.31
N ALA A 27 -14.53 15.07 -7.92
CA ALA A 27 -15.53 15.05 -8.99
C ALA A 27 -16.83 14.34 -8.55
N MET A 28 -17.09 14.35 -7.24
CA MET A 28 -18.28 13.71 -6.65
C MET A 28 -19.34 14.79 -6.36
N SER A 29 -20.61 14.44 -6.59
CA SER A 29 -21.76 15.23 -6.16
C SER A 29 -22.28 14.84 -4.77
N ASP A 30 -22.05 13.58 -4.37
CA ASP A 30 -22.48 12.99 -3.11
C ASP A 30 -21.54 11.88 -2.65
N GLY A 31 -21.74 11.38 -1.44
CA GLY A 31 -20.99 10.29 -0.86
C GLY A 31 -19.71 10.73 -0.13
N LYS A 32 -18.80 9.78 0.12
CA LYS A 32 -17.56 9.99 0.86
C LYS A 32 -16.36 9.85 -0.06
N LEU A 33 -15.53 10.89 -0.13
CA LEU A 33 -14.21 10.79 -0.72
C LEU A 33 -13.25 10.20 0.32
N GLN A 34 -12.74 9.02 0.05
CA GLN A 34 -11.73 8.37 0.86
C GLN A 34 -10.62 7.85 -0.04
N GLY A 35 -9.41 8.27 0.22
CA GLY A 35 -8.21 7.86 -0.50
C GLY A 35 -6.98 7.98 0.37
N PHE A 36 -5.86 7.53 -0.16
CA PHE A 36 -4.56 7.60 0.49
C PHE A 36 -3.57 8.19 -0.49
N GLN A 37 -2.72 9.08 0.00
CA GLN A 37 -1.57 9.58 -0.74
C GLN A 37 -0.31 9.08 -0.04
N LEU A 38 0.52 8.34 -0.76
CA LEU A 38 1.80 7.83 -0.30
C LEU A 38 2.92 8.57 -1.01
N TRP A 39 3.85 9.14 -0.24
CA TRP A 39 5.06 9.73 -0.77
C TRP A 39 6.24 8.79 -0.57
N ILE A 40 6.92 8.47 -1.66
CA ILE A 40 8.11 7.62 -1.68
C ILE A 40 9.27 8.46 -2.19
N ASN A 41 10.35 8.51 -1.42
CA ASN A 41 11.54 9.25 -1.85
C ASN A 41 12.25 8.54 -3.01
N MET A 42 12.99 9.29 -3.79
CA MET A 42 13.74 8.85 -4.95
C MET A 42 15.24 9.07 -4.71
N PRO A 43 16.12 8.14 -5.15
CA PRO A 43 17.57 8.34 -5.09
C PRO A 43 17.99 9.67 -5.72
N ALA A 44 18.97 10.36 -5.12
CA ALA A 44 19.44 11.67 -5.56
C ALA A 44 19.75 11.72 -7.07
N LYS A 45 20.39 10.67 -7.60
CA LYS A 45 20.73 10.55 -9.03
C LYS A 45 19.50 10.52 -9.97
N LEU A 46 18.31 10.25 -9.45
CA LEU A 46 17.07 10.17 -10.23
C LEU A 46 16.14 11.36 -10.01
N LYS A 47 16.45 12.25 -9.04
CA LYS A 47 15.56 13.38 -8.71
C LYS A 47 15.34 14.36 -9.86
N MET A 48 16.30 14.44 -10.79
CA MET A 48 16.20 15.28 -11.99
C MET A 48 15.81 14.48 -13.25
N SER A 49 15.34 13.25 -13.10
CA SER A 49 14.89 12.44 -14.25
C SER A 49 13.60 12.99 -14.85
N LYS A 50 13.28 12.53 -16.08
CA LYS A 50 12.04 12.90 -16.73
C LYS A 50 10.84 12.45 -15.88
N PRO A 51 9.84 13.32 -15.68
CA PRO A 51 8.60 12.95 -15.01
C PRO A 51 7.82 11.86 -15.76
N GLU A 52 7.19 10.98 -14.98
CA GLU A 52 6.34 9.92 -15.52
C GLU A 52 5.03 9.87 -14.73
N TYR A 53 3.94 9.60 -15.43
CA TYR A 53 2.62 9.44 -14.86
C TYR A 53 2.02 8.12 -15.34
N ILE A 54 1.56 7.31 -14.39
CA ILE A 54 0.92 6.03 -14.65
C ILE A 54 -0.46 6.06 -13.99
N TYR A 55 -1.50 5.89 -14.79
CA TYR A 55 -2.85 5.63 -14.32
C TYR A 55 -3.12 4.14 -14.38
N ILE A 56 -3.69 3.59 -13.33
CA ILE A 56 -4.00 2.18 -13.21
C ILE A 56 -5.47 2.05 -12.85
N ASP A 57 -6.26 1.52 -13.77
CA ASP A 57 -7.67 1.18 -13.53
C ASP A 57 -7.75 0.06 -12.49
N SER A 58 -8.72 0.15 -11.61
CA SER A 58 -8.96 -0.86 -10.58
C SER A 58 -9.16 -2.28 -11.13
N LYS A 59 -9.61 -2.40 -12.38
CA LYS A 59 -9.79 -3.67 -13.08
C LYS A 59 -8.48 -4.33 -13.51
N GLU A 60 -7.39 -3.56 -13.63
CA GLU A 60 -6.05 -4.05 -13.98
C GLU A 60 -5.29 -4.57 -12.74
N MET A 61 -5.81 -4.29 -11.55
CA MET A 61 -5.20 -4.75 -10.31
C MET A 61 -5.41 -6.23 -10.12
N GLN A 62 -4.33 -6.94 -9.84
CA GLN A 62 -4.44 -8.34 -9.46
C GLN A 62 -4.85 -8.45 -7.99
N ILE A 63 -5.83 -9.30 -7.75
CA ILE A 63 -6.43 -9.51 -6.43
C ILE A 63 -6.34 -11.00 -6.09
N HIS A 64 -5.71 -11.30 -4.95
CA HIS A 64 -5.87 -12.59 -4.31
C HIS A 64 -7.11 -12.53 -3.42
N LYS A 65 -8.03 -13.48 -3.60
CA LYS A 65 -9.25 -13.58 -2.78
C LYS A 65 -9.53 -15.01 -2.42
N ASP A 66 -9.71 -15.25 -1.13
CA ASP A 66 -10.16 -16.52 -0.57
C ASP A 66 -11.29 -16.29 0.46
N LEU A 67 -11.62 -17.29 1.26
CA LEU A 67 -12.66 -17.23 2.30
C LEU A 67 -12.26 -16.34 3.48
N ASP A 68 -10.97 -16.11 3.68
CA ASP A 68 -10.40 -15.46 4.86
C ASP A 68 -10.03 -14.01 4.60
N LYS A 69 -9.61 -13.71 3.37
CA LYS A 69 -9.01 -12.40 3.02
C LYS A 69 -9.17 -12.02 1.55
N THR A 70 -9.06 -10.73 1.32
CA THR A 70 -8.86 -10.14 0.00
C THR A 70 -7.58 -9.30 0.05
N VAL A 71 -6.64 -9.54 -0.86
CA VAL A 71 -5.40 -8.78 -0.99
C VAL A 71 -5.32 -8.19 -2.39
N LYS A 72 -5.45 -6.87 -2.49
CA LYS A 72 -5.23 -6.12 -3.72
C LYS A 72 -3.75 -5.71 -3.77
N THR A 73 -3.06 -6.17 -4.80
CA THR A 73 -1.63 -5.93 -4.96
C THR A 73 -1.40 -4.72 -5.85
N ILE A 74 -0.94 -3.60 -5.27
CA ILE A 74 -0.63 -2.34 -5.98
C ILE A 74 0.82 -2.37 -6.46
N ALA A 75 1.75 -2.76 -5.59
CA ALA A 75 3.16 -2.97 -5.91
C ALA A 75 3.68 -4.21 -5.17
N GLY A 76 4.67 -4.88 -5.73
CA GLY A 76 5.20 -6.13 -5.21
C GLY A 76 4.39 -7.36 -5.66
N LYS A 77 4.50 -8.45 -4.91
CA LYS A 77 3.86 -9.72 -5.24
C LYS A 77 3.29 -10.38 -3.99
N PHE A 78 2.05 -10.82 -4.05
CA PHE A 78 1.39 -11.64 -3.04
C PHE A 78 0.83 -12.90 -3.70
N GLU A 79 1.33 -14.07 -3.30
CA GLU A 79 1.00 -15.35 -3.92
C GLU A 79 1.22 -15.30 -5.45
N LYS A 80 0.15 -15.47 -6.23
CA LYS A 80 0.18 -15.37 -7.70
C LYS A 80 -0.13 -13.97 -8.21
N ALA A 81 -0.63 -13.07 -7.34
CA ALA A 81 -0.98 -11.70 -7.70
C ALA A 81 0.25 -10.80 -7.71
N GLU A 82 0.52 -10.13 -8.82
CA GLU A 82 1.62 -9.19 -8.98
C GLU A 82 1.09 -7.79 -9.28
N GLY A 83 1.61 -6.79 -8.55
CA GLY A 83 1.21 -5.41 -8.72
C GLY A 83 1.69 -4.81 -10.05
N PRO A 84 0.92 -3.87 -10.63
CA PRO A 84 1.30 -3.20 -11.88
C PRO A 84 2.50 -2.26 -11.73
N ILE A 85 2.78 -1.78 -10.52
CA ILE A 85 3.91 -0.89 -10.24
C ILE A 85 5.19 -1.70 -10.12
N LYS A 86 6.12 -1.50 -11.06
CA LYS A 86 7.38 -2.27 -11.20
C LYS A 86 8.59 -1.36 -11.42
N GLY A 87 9.78 -1.89 -11.17
CA GLY A 87 11.04 -1.26 -11.60
C GLY A 87 11.47 -0.03 -10.81
N HIS A 88 11.00 0.13 -9.57
CA HIS A 88 11.41 1.23 -8.69
C HIS A 88 12.58 0.84 -7.78
N ASN A 89 13.51 1.77 -7.59
CA ASN A 89 14.74 1.55 -6.81
C ASN A 89 14.49 1.18 -5.35
N VAL A 90 13.35 1.56 -4.80
CA VAL A 90 12.96 1.25 -3.42
C VAL A 90 12.23 -0.10 -3.30
N GLU A 91 12.06 -0.82 -4.42
CA GLU A 91 11.41 -2.14 -4.44
C GLU A 91 10.10 -2.15 -3.63
N PRO A 92 9.11 -1.29 -3.97
CA PRO A 92 7.96 -1.08 -3.12
C PRO A 92 7.08 -2.32 -3.03
N ILE A 93 6.60 -2.60 -1.81
CA ILE A 93 5.50 -3.51 -1.55
C ILE A 93 4.34 -2.65 -1.06
N TYR A 94 3.19 -2.74 -1.72
CA TYR A 94 2.00 -1.99 -1.35
C TYR A 94 0.76 -2.84 -1.58
N PHE A 95 0.15 -3.29 -0.49
CA PHE A 95 -1.06 -4.10 -0.50
C PHE A 95 -2.19 -3.38 0.24
N ASP A 96 -3.39 -3.44 -0.34
CA ASP A 96 -4.66 -3.09 0.33
C ASP A 96 -5.33 -4.41 0.72
N ILE A 97 -5.46 -4.64 2.03
CA ILE A 97 -5.82 -5.93 2.60
C ILE A 97 -7.13 -5.80 3.38
N GLU A 98 -8.09 -6.66 3.04
CA GLU A 98 -9.28 -6.91 3.84
C GLU A 98 -9.17 -8.30 4.45
N LEU A 99 -9.36 -8.40 5.77
CA LEU A 99 -9.20 -9.63 6.54
C LEU A 99 -10.43 -9.85 7.41
N ASN A 100 -10.99 -11.05 7.33
CA ASN A 100 -12.17 -11.43 8.10
C ASN A 100 -11.83 -11.65 9.58
N LYS A 101 -12.83 -11.46 10.45
CA LYS A 101 -12.71 -11.68 11.89
C LYS A 101 -12.12 -13.08 12.19
N ASP A 102 -11.24 -13.13 13.20
CA ASP A 102 -10.55 -14.32 13.69
C ASP A 102 -9.59 -14.99 12.69
N LYS A 103 -9.34 -14.34 11.54
CA LYS A 103 -8.42 -14.82 10.50
C LYS A 103 -7.03 -14.20 10.61
N GLY A 104 -6.07 -14.84 9.95
CA GLY A 104 -4.67 -14.43 9.96
C GLY A 104 -4.16 -14.02 8.57
N PHE A 105 -3.21 -13.10 8.58
CA PHE A 105 -2.41 -12.73 7.42
C PHE A 105 -0.94 -12.95 7.76
N VAL A 106 -0.24 -13.67 6.91
CA VAL A 106 1.20 -13.94 7.04
C VAL A 106 1.86 -13.50 5.74
N PHE A 107 2.98 -12.80 5.86
CA PHE A 107 3.75 -12.36 4.71
C PHE A 107 5.23 -12.23 5.05
N ASP A 108 6.09 -12.72 4.16
CA ASP A 108 7.53 -12.60 4.30
C ASP A 108 8.00 -11.25 3.78
N LEU A 109 8.55 -10.43 4.66
CA LEU A 109 9.09 -9.11 4.36
C LEU A 109 10.60 -9.18 4.18
N PRO A 110 11.18 -8.48 3.18
CA PRO A 110 12.62 -8.34 3.08
C PRO A 110 13.17 -7.63 4.33
N ILE A 111 14.10 -8.26 5.03
CA ILE A 111 14.69 -7.74 6.29
C ILE A 111 15.36 -6.36 6.11
N THR A 112 15.77 -6.05 4.89
CA THR A 112 16.38 -4.75 4.53
C THR A 112 15.36 -3.63 4.39
N HIS A 113 14.07 -3.94 4.25
CA HIS A 113 13.03 -2.94 4.06
C HIS A 113 12.64 -2.24 5.38
N ASN A 114 12.17 -1.02 5.27
CA ASN A 114 11.35 -0.36 6.27
C ASN A 114 9.90 -0.66 5.94
N SER A 115 9.16 -1.12 6.93
CA SER A 115 7.79 -1.59 6.72
C SER A 115 6.84 -0.97 7.74
N LEU A 116 5.62 -0.71 7.30
CA LEU A 116 4.57 -0.18 8.14
C LEU A 116 3.21 -0.74 7.74
N ILE A 117 2.28 -0.71 8.69
CA ILE A 117 0.86 -0.98 8.47
C ILE A 117 0.08 0.29 8.81
N TYR A 118 -0.87 0.67 7.96
CA TYR A 118 -1.89 1.65 8.28
C TYR A 118 -3.23 0.93 8.45
N LEU A 119 -3.74 0.86 9.67
CA LEU A 119 -5.03 0.24 9.97
C LEU A 119 -6.16 1.23 9.66
N VAL A 120 -6.87 0.98 8.57
CA VAL A 120 -7.98 1.83 8.09
C VAL A 120 -9.21 1.67 8.96
N ASN A 121 -9.59 0.41 9.25
CA ASN A 121 -10.68 0.08 10.16
C ASN A 121 -10.49 -1.30 10.78
N GLY A 122 -11.24 -1.58 11.84
CA GLY A 122 -11.20 -2.85 12.55
C GLY A 122 -10.23 -2.87 13.72
N GLU A 123 -9.86 -4.05 14.16
CA GLU A 123 -8.95 -4.31 15.26
C GLU A 123 -8.05 -5.50 14.91
N ILE A 124 -6.75 -5.32 15.06
CA ILE A 124 -5.73 -6.33 14.75
C ILE A 124 -4.75 -6.52 15.90
N GLN A 125 -4.08 -7.66 15.88
CA GLN A 125 -2.89 -7.97 16.68
C GLN A 125 -1.71 -8.24 15.75
N ILE A 126 -0.51 -7.79 16.11
CA ILE A 126 0.72 -8.00 15.34
C ILE A 126 1.74 -8.73 16.21
N GLY A 127 2.39 -9.73 15.61
CA GLY A 127 3.41 -10.55 16.26
C GLY A 127 2.86 -11.62 17.22
N GLU A 128 3.77 -12.41 17.79
CA GLU A 128 3.41 -13.57 18.63
C GLU A 128 3.50 -13.31 20.13
N LYS A 129 4.44 -12.44 20.57
CA LYS A 129 4.83 -12.33 21.98
C LYS A 129 4.19 -11.19 22.76
N LYS A 130 3.75 -10.13 22.10
CA LYS A 130 3.01 -9.03 22.72
C LYS A 130 1.72 -8.81 21.91
N HIS A 131 0.63 -9.23 22.51
CA HIS A 131 -0.69 -9.07 21.91
C HIS A 131 -1.24 -7.67 22.21
N GLU A 132 -0.60 -6.63 21.68
CA GLU A 132 -1.22 -5.32 21.70
C GLU A 132 -2.35 -5.31 20.66
N ARG A 133 -3.55 -5.03 21.14
CA ARG A 133 -4.70 -4.79 20.26
C ARG A 133 -4.61 -3.39 19.71
N ILE A 134 -4.65 -3.29 18.42
CA ILE A 134 -4.55 -2.02 17.70
C ILE A 134 -5.87 -1.77 17.00
N SER A 135 -6.50 -0.67 17.32
CA SER A 135 -7.78 -0.24 16.74
C SER A 135 -7.60 0.76 15.60
N ASN A 136 -8.71 1.20 15.03
CA ASN A 136 -8.77 2.04 13.82
C ASN A 136 -7.81 3.23 13.78
N SER A 137 -7.44 3.60 12.55
CA SER A 137 -6.70 4.83 12.21
C SER A 137 -5.33 4.95 12.88
N ASN A 138 -4.67 3.81 13.08
CA ASN A 138 -3.30 3.77 13.60
C ASN A 138 -2.29 3.47 12.50
N LEU A 139 -1.18 4.20 12.53
CA LEU A 139 0.03 3.89 11.77
C LEU A 139 0.96 3.09 12.67
N ILE A 140 1.36 1.91 12.22
CA ILE A 140 2.17 0.97 12.96
C ILE A 140 3.51 0.81 12.22
N LEU A 141 4.59 1.26 12.84
CA LEU A 141 5.94 1.01 12.33
C LEU A 141 6.37 -0.38 12.77
N LEU A 142 6.76 -1.20 11.81
CA LEU A 142 7.22 -2.55 12.08
C LEU A 142 8.72 -2.56 12.41
N SER A 143 9.11 -3.36 13.39
CA SER A 143 10.52 -3.65 13.63
C SER A 143 11.10 -4.46 12.46
N LYS A 144 12.42 -4.49 12.35
CA LYS A 144 13.09 -5.38 11.39
C LYS A 144 12.75 -6.83 11.70
N GLY A 145 12.42 -7.58 10.67
CA GLY A 145 12.05 -8.99 10.75
C GLY A 145 11.69 -9.51 9.37
N GLU A 146 11.74 -10.81 9.21
CA GLU A 146 11.48 -11.48 7.93
C GLU A 146 10.02 -11.91 7.78
N ASN A 147 9.31 -12.08 8.88
CA ASN A 147 7.97 -12.64 8.86
C ASN A 147 6.98 -11.73 9.60
N LEU A 148 6.00 -11.21 8.88
CA LEU A 148 4.89 -10.45 9.42
C LEU A 148 3.72 -11.39 9.70
N LYS A 149 3.22 -11.39 10.94
CA LYS A 149 2.01 -12.09 11.33
C LYS A 149 1.00 -11.10 11.90
N VAL A 150 -0.17 -11.06 11.28
CA VAL A 150 -1.30 -10.22 11.72
C VAL A 150 -2.47 -11.14 12.02
N LYS A 151 -3.09 -10.98 13.18
CA LYS A 151 -4.35 -11.63 13.55
C LYS A 151 -5.46 -10.60 13.61
N CYS A 152 -6.58 -10.90 12.99
CA CYS A 152 -7.75 -10.05 12.96
C CYS A 152 -8.66 -10.34 14.17
N ILE A 153 -9.03 -9.31 14.91
CA ILE A 153 -9.95 -9.41 16.06
C ILE A 153 -11.38 -9.08 15.62
N SER A 154 -11.52 -8.13 14.71
CA SER A 154 -12.77 -7.81 14.02
C SER A 154 -12.49 -7.73 12.51
N ASN A 155 -13.51 -7.75 11.66
CA ASN A 155 -13.30 -7.51 10.23
C ASN A 155 -12.49 -6.22 10.05
N SER A 156 -11.35 -6.33 9.41
CA SER A 156 -10.37 -5.23 9.35
C SER A 156 -9.91 -4.97 7.93
N LYS A 157 -9.61 -3.70 7.68
CA LYS A 157 -8.96 -3.23 6.47
C LYS A 157 -7.68 -2.50 6.83
N PHE A 158 -6.57 -2.86 6.20
CA PHE A 158 -5.29 -2.22 6.42
C PHE A 158 -4.43 -2.19 5.16
N LEU A 159 -3.53 -1.22 5.11
CA LEU A 159 -2.50 -1.10 4.09
C LEU A 159 -1.20 -1.66 4.65
N LEU A 160 -0.54 -2.55 3.91
CA LEU A 160 0.85 -2.94 4.16
C LEU A 160 1.73 -2.22 3.16
N ILE A 161 2.67 -1.45 3.68
CA ILE A 161 3.61 -0.66 2.89
C ILE A 161 5.02 -1.02 3.32
N SER A 162 5.87 -1.34 2.36
CA SER A 162 7.26 -1.69 2.62
C SER A 162 8.15 -1.20 1.48
N GLY A 163 9.38 -0.83 1.81
CA GLY A 163 10.33 -0.37 0.81
C GLY A 163 11.77 -0.36 1.32
N LYS A 164 12.69 -0.57 0.41
CA LYS A 164 14.11 -0.51 0.66
C LYS A 164 14.55 0.92 0.94
N PRO A 165 15.23 1.20 2.07
CA PRO A 165 15.74 2.54 2.35
C PRO A 165 16.81 2.94 1.34
N ILE A 166 16.84 4.23 1.00
CA ILE A 166 17.80 4.79 0.04
C ILE A 166 19.16 5.00 0.69
N ASN A 167 19.19 5.29 2.00
CA ASN A 167 20.40 5.55 2.78
C ASN A 167 21.24 6.74 2.27
N GLU A 168 20.57 7.81 1.85
CA GLU A 168 21.18 9.09 1.43
C GLU A 168 20.77 10.22 2.37
#